data_4c5a8e7847d93305974941f092853941
#
_entry.id   4c5a8e7847d93305974941f092853941
#
_cell.length_a   1.000
_cell.length_b   1.000
_cell.length_c   1.000
_cell.angle_alpha   90.00
_cell.angle_beta   90.00
_cell.angle_gamma   90.00
#
_symmetry.space_group_name_H-M   'P 1'
#
loop_
_entity.id
_entity.type
_entity.pdbx_description
1 polymer ?
#
loop_
_entity_poly.entity_id
_entity_poly.type
_entity_poly.pdbx_seq_one_letter_code
_entity_poly.pdbx_strand_id
1 'polypeptide(L)'
;MSNKGIREKKRKQARKRKARNKKIFTTAGLSLVLVGSLYHFGFTGNDNEFEIARPSEIRQAAGNFEKLEEETVEEVNNKVHVATDVGFKEADIDKSKALEDDKYSEDLKEYVICAQTQYAYQFPNDYSKTEKYIEKGTYVPYFGTENGFSKVKIDDTYYYVNKFGLAKLDEDKQIKVVNGLAYVSENYPLPEDFDPGVDKTARRAFETMRQDMQRENLDVKISSDYRGYDLEKKMYDVSEPDSSAPGTNEHQLGSAFDFFTEGSKYNDKFEKTASYQWLAENAYKYGFIERYPKGKENKTGHKAEAWHFRFVGVENAKNIYENDLTLEEYLKIN
;
A
#
# COMPACT_ATOMS: atom_id res chain seq x y z
N MET A 1 3.71 39.67 -30.53
CA MET A 1 4.76 39.64 -29.50
C MET A 1 6.00 38.96 -30.07
N SER A 2 7.15 39.63 -30.03
CA SER A 2 8.38 39.16 -30.66
C SER A 2 8.95 37.94 -29.91
N ASN A 3 9.48 36.96 -30.67
CA ASN A 3 10.15 35.74 -30.15
C ASN A 3 11.26 36.02 -29.11
N LYS A 4 11.80 37.23 -29.08
CA LYS A 4 12.78 37.71 -28.11
C LYS A 4 12.19 37.87 -26.71
N GLY A 5 10.94 38.37 -26.59
CA GLY A 5 10.25 38.53 -25.29
C GLY A 5 9.84 37.22 -24.62
N ILE A 6 9.52 36.19 -25.43
CA ILE A 6 9.15 34.86 -24.91
C ILE A 6 10.39 34.14 -24.36
N ARG A 7 11.55 34.26 -25.02
CA ARG A 7 12.81 33.71 -24.55
C ARG A 7 13.32 34.35 -23.26
N GLU A 8 13.11 35.65 -23.09
CA GLU A 8 13.50 36.38 -21.88
C GLU A 8 12.62 36.02 -20.67
N LYS A 9 11.30 35.87 -20.88
CA LYS A 9 10.36 35.40 -19.85
C LYS A 9 10.71 33.96 -19.38
N LYS A 10 11.04 33.05 -20.31
CA LYS A 10 11.46 31.70 -19.99
C LYS A 10 12.78 31.66 -19.20
N ARG A 11 13.75 32.50 -19.55
CA ARG A 11 15.02 32.63 -18.80
C ARG A 11 14.81 33.20 -17.38
N LYS A 12 13.94 34.18 -17.19
CA LYS A 12 13.59 34.71 -15.86
C LYS A 12 12.86 33.69 -14.98
N GLN A 13 11.95 32.91 -15.58
CA GLN A 13 11.28 31.81 -14.85
C GLN A 13 12.25 30.68 -14.47
N ALA A 14 13.17 30.30 -15.37
CA ALA A 14 14.19 29.31 -15.08
C ALA A 14 15.15 29.75 -13.96
N ARG A 15 15.56 31.04 -13.95
CA ARG A 15 16.37 31.60 -12.86
C ARG A 15 15.64 31.63 -11.51
N LYS A 16 14.33 31.97 -11.49
CA LYS A 16 13.52 31.93 -10.27
C LYS A 16 13.33 30.47 -9.76
N ARG A 17 13.16 29.49 -10.65
CA ARG A 17 13.06 28.08 -10.32
C ARG A 17 14.38 27.53 -9.73
N LYS A 18 15.54 27.92 -10.32
CA LYS A 18 16.86 27.53 -9.83
C LYS A 18 17.18 28.15 -8.46
N ALA A 19 16.76 29.42 -8.21
CA ALA A 19 16.91 30.07 -6.91
C ALA A 19 15.99 29.47 -5.83
N ARG A 20 14.76 29.04 -6.20
CA ARG A 20 13.84 28.36 -5.29
C ARG A 20 14.32 26.95 -4.92
N ASN A 21 14.84 26.22 -5.90
CA ASN A 21 15.42 24.89 -5.64
C ASN A 21 16.71 24.98 -4.79
N LYS A 22 17.52 26.04 -4.95
CA LYS A 22 18.70 26.26 -4.11
C LYS A 22 18.33 26.55 -2.64
N LYS A 23 17.18 27.22 -2.38
CA LYS A 23 16.65 27.42 -1.02
C LYS A 23 16.07 26.12 -0.41
N ILE A 24 15.47 25.26 -1.22
CA ILE A 24 14.93 23.96 -0.76
C ILE A 24 16.08 23.00 -0.42
N PHE A 25 17.17 23.02 -1.20
CA PHE A 25 18.35 22.18 -0.91
C PHE A 25 19.13 22.62 0.33
N THR A 26 19.11 23.91 0.69
CA THR A 26 19.76 24.38 1.92
C THR A 26 18.93 24.08 3.17
N THR A 27 17.62 23.99 3.11
CA THR A 27 16.76 23.54 4.23
C THR A 27 16.72 22.02 4.37
N ALA A 28 16.76 21.27 3.27
CA ALA A 28 16.85 19.79 3.32
C ALA A 28 18.22 19.29 3.80
N GLY A 29 19.30 20.03 3.53
CA GLY A 29 20.64 19.71 4.00
C GLY A 29 20.81 19.81 5.53
N LEU A 30 20.03 20.65 6.21
CA LEU A 30 20.05 20.74 7.67
C LEU A 30 19.29 19.58 8.35
N SER A 31 18.29 19.00 7.69
CA SER A 31 17.52 17.88 8.28
C SER A 31 18.21 16.52 8.15
N LEU A 32 19.16 16.35 7.24
CA LEU A 32 19.92 15.10 7.04
C LEU A 32 21.12 14.92 7.99
N VAL A 33 21.49 15.95 8.73
CA VAL A 33 22.55 15.90 9.73
C VAL A 33 22.08 15.32 11.08
N LEU A 34 20.76 15.20 11.29
CA LEU A 34 20.18 14.77 12.59
C LEU A 34 19.95 13.24 12.73
N VAL A 35 20.17 12.42 11.71
CA VAL A 35 19.88 10.96 11.80
C VAL A 35 21.05 10.05 11.36
N GLY A 36 22.23 10.57 11.15
CA GLY A 36 23.40 9.77 10.73
C GLY A 36 24.52 9.82 11.76
N SER A 37 24.67 8.76 12.52
CA SER A 37 25.83 8.48 13.38
C SER A 37 27.19 8.89 12.75
N LEU A 38 27.94 9.75 13.47
CA LEU A 38 29.39 9.81 13.55
C LEU A 38 30.21 9.41 12.30
N TYR A 39 30.13 10.23 11.25
CA TYR A 39 31.23 10.38 10.30
C TYR A 39 31.55 11.87 10.16
N HIS A 40 32.85 12.19 10.35
CA HIS A 40 33.41 13.54 10.38
C HIS A 40 33.41 14.19 8.99
N PHE A 41 32.37 14.95 8.64
CA PHE A 41 32.42 15.83 7.46
C PHE A 41 31.67 17.13 7.76
N GLY A 42 32.39 18.21 7.80
CA GLY A 42 31.85 19.57 7.83
C GLY A 42 31.82 20.16 6.40
N PHE A 43 30.75 20.87 6.09
CA PHE A 43 30.57 21.53 4.79
C PHE A 43 30.81 23.04 4.98
N THR A 44 31.88 23.60 4.46
CA THR A 44 32.10 25.04 4.39
C THR A 44 32.21 25.45 2.91
N GLY A 45 31.28 26.30 2.52
CA GLY A 45 31.14 27.18 1.37
C GLY A 45 31.94 26.92 0.09
N ASN A 46 31.25 27.15 -1.00
CA ASN A 46 31.64 27.30 -2.39
C ASN A 46 32.93 26.61 -2.88
N ASP A 47 32.73 25.78 -3.91
CA ASP A 47 33.70 25.20 -4.82
C ASP A 47 34.45 23.95 -4.35
N ASN A 48 33.87 22.80 -4.65
CA ASN A 48 34.46 21.48 -4.94
C ASN A 48 35.72 20.98 -4.18
N GLU A 49 36.06 21.50 -3.01
CA GLU A 49 37.09 20.95 -2.15
C GLU A 49 36.49 20.56 -0.79
N PHE A 50 36.79 19.34 -0.34
CA PHE A 50 36.40 18.84 0.98
C PHE A 50 37.51 19.16 1.99
N GLU A 51 37.29 20.13 2.86
CA GLU A 51 38.16 20.34 4.03
C GLU A 51 37.61 19.64 5.26
N ILE A 52 38.46 18.88 5.95
CA ILE A 52 38.12 18.20 7.21
C ILE A 52 38.22 19.22 8.32
N ALA A 53 37.13 19.52 9.00
CA ALA A 53 37.09 20.46 10.14
C ALA A 53 37.93 19.95 11.31
N ARG A 54 38.65 20.85 11.99
CA ARG A 54 39.49 20.52 13.14
C ARG A 54 38.66 20.13 14.35
N PRO A 55 39.11 19.21 15.22
CA PRO A 55 38.38 18.75 16.41
C PRO A 55 37.91 19.86 17.35
N SER A 56 38.61 20.99 17.38
CA SER A 56 38.25 22.17 18.17
C SER A 56 37.04 22.92 17.62
N GLU A 57 36.88 22.96 16.31
CA GLU A 57 35.74 23.60 15.62
C GLU A 57 34.49 22.75 15.76
N ILE A 58 34.63 21.41 15.75
CA ILE A 58 33.55 20.47 16.00
C ILE A 58 33.02 20.57 17.43
N ARG A 59 33.91 20.73 18.44
CA ARG A 59 33.50 20.92 19.84
C ARG A 59 32.79 22.24 20.08
N GLN A 60 33.18 23.29 19.38
CA GLN A 60 32.55 24.61 19.51
C GLN A 60 31.15 24.62 18.80
N ALA A 61 31.01 23.89 17.71
CA ALA A 61 29.73 23.68 17.06
C ALA A 61 28.77 22.81 17.89
N ALA A 62 29.28 21.73 18.54
CA ALA A 62 28.48 20.88 19.41
C ALA A 62 27.99 21.63 20.69
N GLY A 63 28.84 22.45 21.32
CA GLY A 63 28.43 23.26 22.48
C GLY A 63 27.39 24.34 22.15
N ASN A 64 27.40 24.85 20.93
CA ASN A 64 26.35 25.77 20.45
C ASN A 64 25.07 25.02 20.08
N PHE A 65 25.16 23.72 19.73
CA PHE A 65 24.01 22.87 19.42
C PHE A 65 23.25 22.47 20.70
N GLU A 66 23.93 22.06 21.77
CA GLU A 66 23.25 21.75 23.03
C GLU A 66 22.47 22.94 23.59
N LYS A 67 22.97 24.17 23.41
CA LYS A 67 22.28 25.38 23.83
C LYS A 67 21.09 25.75 22.97
N LEU A 68 21.12 25.38 21.67
CA LEU A 68 20.01 25.53 20.72
C LEU A 68 18.93 24.45 20.91
N GLU A 69 19.32 23.24 21.38
CA GLU A 69 18.36 22.17 21.64
C GLU A 69 17.50 22.46 22.88
N GLU A 70 18.06 23.04 23.95
CA GLU A 70 17.27 23.40 25.12
C GLU A 70 16.25 24.53 24.82
N GLU A 71 16.63 25.55 24.02
CA GLU A 71 15.70 26.64 23.63
C GLU A 71 14.66 26.19 22.60
N THR A 72 15.00 25.23 21.69
CA THR A 72 14.07 24.78 20.64
C THR A 72 13.10 23.72 21.12
N VAL A 73 13.47 22.88 22.11
CA VAL A 73 12.56 21.85 22.64
C VAL A 73 11.40 22.48 23.41
N GLU A 74 11.63 23.56 24.16
CA GLU A 74 10.56 24.29 24.84
C GLU A 74 9.66 25.07 23.84
N GLU A 75 10.25 25.65 22.80
CA GLU A 75 9.51 26.36 21.73
C GLU A 75 8.76 25.40 20.79
N VAL A 76 9.33 24.22 20.52
CA VAL A 76 8.70 23.15 19.73
C VAL A 76 7.58 22.47 20.53
N ASN A 77 7.79 22.19 21.82
CA ASN A 77 6.72 21.64 22.67
C ASN A 77 5.57 22.62 22.86
N ASN A 78 5.84 23.93 22.98
CA ASN A 78 4.80 24.94 23.01
C ASN A 78 4.12 25.15 21.65
N LYS A 79 4.85 24.98 20.53
CA LYS A 79 4.25 25.04 19.17
C LYS A 79 3.51 23.75 18.81
N VAL A 80 3.94 22.59 19.31
CA VAL A 80 3.19 21.31 19.13
C VAL A 80 1.83 21.39 19.85
N HIS A 81 1.75 22.04 21.01
CA HIS A 81 0.45 22.29 21.64
C HIS A 81 -0.42 23.32 20.92
N VAL A 82 0.16 24.21 20.10
CA VAL A 82 -0.59 25.22 19.33
C VAL A 82 -0.95 24.70 17.93
N ALA A 83 -0.20 23.75 17.37
CA ALA A 83 -0.48 23.16 16.05
C ALA A 83 -1.64 22.14 16.06
N THR A 84 -2.01 21.62 17.23
CA THR A 84 -3.23 20.78 17.39
C THR A 84 -4.52 21.58 17.22
N ASP A 85 -4.45 22.90 17.16
CA ASP A 85 -5.64 23.78 17.06
C ASP A 85 -5.90 24.27 15.61
N VAL A 86 -5.12 23.84 14.62
CA VAL A 86 -5.35 24.21 13.22
C VAL A 86 -6.24 23.18 12.53
N GLY A 87 -7.51 23.19 12.88
CA GLY A 87 -8.59 22.81 11.96
C GLY A 87 -8.90 21.34 11.80
N PHE A 88 -8.24 20.40 12.52
CA PHE A 88 -8.62 19.01 12.51
C PHE A 88 -9.64 18.77 13.63
N LYS A 89 -10.91 18.62 13.26
CA LYS A 89 -11.94 18.19 14.21
C LYS A 89 -11.92 16.67 14.26
N GLU A 90 -11.93 16.11 15.48
CA GLU A 90 -12.27 14.70 15.68
C GLU A 90 -13.58 14.41 14.91
N ALA A 91 -13.59 13.35 14.10
CA ALA A 91 -14.78 12.97 13.39
C ALA A 91 -15.89 12.65 14.42
N ASP A 92 -17.12 13.03 14.11
CA ASP A 92 -18.28 12.67 14.94
C ASP A 92 -18.59 11.18 14.75
N ILE A 93 -17.79 10.35 15.43
CA ILE A 93 -17.89 8.89 15.42
C ILE A 93 -18.27 8.37 16.80
N ASP A 94 -18.92 7.23 16.83
CA ASP A 94 -19.12 6.49 18.07
C ASP A 94 -17.77 6.16 18.72
N LYS A 95 -17.61 6.49 20.01
CA LYS A 95 -16.35 6.23 20.74
C LYS A 95 -15.93 4.76 20.74
N SER A 96 -16.88 3.83 20.64
CA SER A 96 -16.60 2.39 20.51
C SER A 96 -15.90 2.04 19.20
N LYS A 97 -16.00 2.90 18.17
CA LYS A 97 -15.35 2.75 16.86
C LYS A 97 -14.06 3.54 16.74
N ALA A 98 -13.66 4.29 17.76
CA ALA A 98 -12.41 5.02 17.77
C ALA A 98 -11.20 4.06 17.70
N LEU A 99 -10.17 4.45 16.94
CA LEU A 99 -8.92 3.70 16.90
C LEU A 99 -8.09 4.01 18.14
N GLU A 100 -7.58 2.98 18.76
CA GLU A 100 -6.61 3.08 19.85
C GLU A 100 -5.20 3.12 19.27
N ASP A 101 -4.21 3.59 20.08
CA ASP A 101 -2.81 3.51 19.71
C ASP A 101 -2.38 2.04 19.72
N ASP A 102 -1.79 1.61 18.61
CA ASP A 102 -1.28 0.26 18.39
C ASP A 102 -0.10 0.33 17.42
N LYS A 103 0.99 -0.35 17.77
CA LYS A 103 2.26 -0.26 17.03
C LYS A 103 2.07 -0.51 15.54
N TYR A 104 2.82 0.25 14.74
CA TYR A 104 2.88 0.03 13.30
C TYR A 104 3.32 -1.40 12.96
N SER A 105 2.70 -1.96 11.94
CA SER A 105 2.98 -3.27 11.38
C SER A 105 3.34 -3.15 9.89
N GLU A 106 4.01 -4.13 9.36
CA GLU A 106 4.13 -4.35 7.91
C GLU A 106 2.96 -5.22 7.41
N ASP A 107 2.38 -6.04 8.29
CA ASP A 107 1.21 -6.84 7.97
C ASP A 107 -0.07 -6.04 8.16
N LEU A 108 -1.03 -6.25 7.26
CA LEU A 108 -2.38 -5.71 7.36
C LEU A 108 -3.04 -6.20 8.65
N LYS A 109 -3.49 -5.28 9.51
CA LYS A 109 -4.18 -5.64 10.75
C LYS A 109 -5.68 -5.82 10.53
N GLU A 110 -6.30 -4.84 9.92
CA GLU A 110 -7.73 -4.82 9.62
C GLU A 110 -8.02 -3.80 8.52
N TYR A 111 -9.26 -3.73 8.09
CA TYR A 111 -9.79 -2.59 7.34
C TYR A 111 -10.56 -1.68 8.27
N VAL A 112 -10.41 -0.38 8.04
CA VAL A 112 -11.15 0.68 8.75
C VAL A 112 -11.85 1.57 7.74
N ILE A 113 -12.79 2.41 8.20
CA ILE A 113 -13.49 3.36 7.36
C ILE A 113 -12.92 4.77 7.55
N CYS A 114 -12.78 5.51 6.48
CA CYS A 114 -12.49 6.95 6.54
C CYS A 114 -13.76 7.69 6.97
N ALA A 115 -13.83 8.13 8.23
CA ALA A 115 -14.99 8.77 8.82
C ALA A 115 -15.16 10.22 8.36
N GLN A 116 -14.07 10.88 7.95
CA GLN A 116 -14.09 12.20 7.32
C GLN A 116 -12.97 12.31 6.29
N THR A 117 -13.24 13.00 5.18
CA THR A 117 -12.21 13.24 4.15
C THR A 117 -10.99 13.92 4.75
N GLN A 118 -9.81 13.35 4.54
CA GLN A 118 -8.56 13.82 5.10
C GLN A 118 -7.38 13.62 4.18
N TYR A 119 -6.36 14.45 4.33
CA TYR A 119 -5.11 14.32 3.60
C TYR A 119 -4.21 13.24 4.18
N ALA A 120 -3.40 12.66 3.30
CA ALA A 120 -2.36 11.72 3.67
C ALA A 120 -1.01 12.45 3.85
N TYR A 121 -0.18 11.90 4.72
CA TYR A 121 1.15 12.44 5.07
C TYR A 121 2.22 11.40 4.72
N GLN A 122 3.39 11.88 4.29
CA GLN A 122 4.54 11.00 3.96
C GLN A 122 5.12 10.35 5.22
N PHE A 123 5.07 11.05 6.34
CA PHE A 123 5.55 10.64 7.66
C PHE A 123 4.49 10.93 8.72
N PRO A 124 4.54 10.31 9.91
CA PRO A 124 3.56 10.55 10.97
C PRO A 124 3.78 11.91 11.66
N ASN A 125 3.64 13.00 10.89
CA ASN A 125 3.74 14.38 11.37
C ASN A 125 2.99 15.34 10.43
N ASP A 126 2.61 16.50 10.94
CA ASP A 126 1.82 17.50 10.22
C ASP A 126 2.59 18.26 9.12
N TYR A 127 3.92 18.13 9.07
CA TYR A 127 4.77 18.86 8.11
C TYR A 127 4.95 18.12 6.79
N SER A 128 4.61 16.84 6.74
CA SER A 128 4.81 15.96 5.58
C SER A 128 3.55 15.75 4.74
N LYS A 129 2.59 16.66 4.85
CA LYS A 129 1.32 16.64 4.11
C LYS A 129 1.57 16.50 2.60
N THR A 130 0.85 15.60 1.96
CA THR A 130 0.90 15.36 0.52
C THR A 130 -0.34 15.94 -0.18
N GLU A 131 -0.40 15.81 -1.51
CA GLU A 131 -1.61 16.10 -2.29
C GLU A 131 -2.61 14.93 -2.31
N LYS A 132 -2.22 13.76 -1.77
CA LYS A 132 -3.10 12.60 -1.63
C LYS A 132 -4.08 12.82 -0.49
N TYR A 133 -5.30 12.33 -0.68
CA TYR A 133 -6.34 12.35 0.35
C TYR A 133 -7.17 11.08 0.27
N ILE A 134 -7.89 10.80 1.34
CA ILE A 134 -8.86 9.70 1.42
C ILE A 134 -10.23 10.34 1.63
N GLU A 135 -11.18 9.97 0.80
CA GLU A 135 -12.55 10.44 0.89
C GLU A 135 -13.31 9.74 2.03
N LYS A 136 -14.26 10.46 2.62
CA LYS A 136 -15.19 9.88 3.60
C LYS A 136 -15.92 8.67 3.00
N GLY A 137 -16.04 7.60 3.77
CA GLY A 137 -16.67 6.36 3.36
C GLY A 137 -15.74 5.36 2.66
N THR A 138 -14.46 5.72 2.42
CA THR A 138 -13.49 4.80 1.82
C THR A 138 -13.04 3.76 2.83
N TYR A 139 -13.04 2.49 2.46
CA TYR A 139 -12.38 1.41 3.20
C TYR A 139 -10.87 1.53 3.06
N VAL A 140 -10.17 1.47 4.17
CA VAL A 140 -8.73 1.75 4.22
C VAL A 140 -7.99 0.58 4.85
N PRO A 141 -7.00 -0.01 4.16
CA PRO A 141 -6.10 -0.98 4.77
C PRO A 141 -5.30 -0.34 5.91
N TYR A 142 -5.41 -0.87 7.13
CA TYR A 142 -4.87 -0.31 8.35
C TYR A 142 -3.72 -1.15 8.90
N PHE A 143 -2.64 -0.48 9.31
CA PHE A 143 -1.37 -1.09 9.71
C PHE A 143 -0.89 -0.63 11.10
N GLY A 144 -1.73 -0.01 11.89
CA GLY A 144 -1.43 0.46 13.25
C GLY A 144 -1.51 1.98 13.39
N THR A 145 -1.48 2.43 14.65
CA THR A 145 -1.58 3.86 15.03
C THR A 145 -0.58 4.18 16.12
N GLU A 146 0.25 5.18 15.91
CA GLU A 146 1.17 5.72 16.90
C GLU A 146 1.12 7.25 16.87
N ASN A 147 1.19 7.87 18.05
CA ASN A 147 1.28 9.33 18.19
C ASN A 147 0.20 10.10 17.42
N GLY A 148 -1.03 9.57 17.38
CA GLY A 148 -2.16 10.22 16.70
C GLY A 148 -2.22 10.02 15.19
N PHE A 149 -1.27 9.30 14.60
CA PHE A 149 -1.26 8.97 13.18
C PHE A 149 -1.45 7.48 12.94
N SER A 150 -2.28 7.14 11.96
CA SER A 150 -2.51 5.78 11.50
C SER A 150 -1.75 5.50 10.22
N LYS A 151 -0.99 4.40 10.18
CA LYS A 151 -0.33 3.91 8.97
C LYS A 151 -1.36 3.20 8.10
N VAL A 152 -1.49 3.65 6.88
CA VAL A 152 -2.47 3.18 5.88
C VAL A 152 -1.79 2.94 4.54
N LYS A 153 -2.46 2.23 3.64
CA LYS A 153 -1.94 2.00 2.28
C LYS A 153 -2.89 2.63 1.26
N ILE A 154 -2.34 3.49 0.40
CA ILE A 154 -3.05 4.14 -0.71
C ILE A 154 -2.23 3.88 -1.98
N ASP A 155 -2.84 3.32 -3.03
CA ASP A 155 -2.15 3.04 -4.30
C ASP A 155 -0.80 2.31 -4.09
N ASP A 156 -0.75 1.28 -3.23
CA ASP A 156 0.43 0.49 -2.87
C ASP A 156 1.56 1.23 -2.15
N THR A 157 1.32 2.44 -1.73
CA THR A 157 2.27 3.24 -0.97
C THR A 157 1.76 3.44 0.44
N TYR A 158 2.62 3.27 1.43
CA TYR A 158 2.31 3.60 2.80
C TYR A 158 2.27 5.10 3.00
N TYR A 159 1.22 5.54 3.66
CA TYR A 159 1.00 6.91 4.11
C TYR A 159 0.57 6.90 5.56
N TYR A 160 0.53 8.08 6.14
CA TYR A 160 0.01 8.32 7.46
C TYR A 160 -1.17 9.28 7.37
N VAL A 161 -2.19 9.02 8.16
CA VAL A 161 -3.39 9.87 8.26
C VAL A 161 -3.72 10.10 9.73
N ASN A 162 -4.44 11.17 10.03
CA ASN A 162 -4.84 11.44 11.40
C ASN A 162 -5.84 10.36 11.87
N LYS A 163 -5.56 9.74 13.03
CA LYS A 163 -6.39 8.65 13.56
C LYS A 163 -7.86 9.06 13.81
N PHE A 164 -8.08 10.33 14.18
CA PHE A 164 -9.43 10.84 14.46
C PHE A 164 -10.31 10.98 13.21
N GLY A 165 -9.74 10.85 12.02
CA GLY A 165 -10.48 10.77 10.77
C GLY A 165 -10.80 9.35 10.32
N LEU A 166 -10.46 8.33 11.13
CA LEU A 166 -10.73 6.92 10.87
C LEU A 166 -11.65 6.34 11.95
N ALA A 167 -12.39 5.29 11.60
CA ALA A 167 -13.23 4.53 12.53
C ALA A 167 -13.16 3.04 12.21
N LYS A 168 -13.35 2.18 13.22
CA LYS A 168 -13.60 0.74 13.03
C LYS A 168 -14.87 0.53 12.21
N LEU A 169 -14.87 -0.54 11.44
CA LEU A 169 -16.06 -0.96 10.69
C LEU A 169 -17.17 -1.46 11.63
N ASP A 170 -18.40 -1.36 11.20
CA ASP A 170 -19.54 -2.02 11.82
C ASP A 170 -19.36 -3.55 11.80
N GLU A 171 -19.98 -4.26 12.72
CA GLU A 171 -19.82 -5.72 12.83
C GLU A 171 -20.23 -6.46 11.56
N ASP A 172 -21.28 -6.00 10.91
CA ASP A 172 -21.79 -6.55 9.64
C ASP A 172 -20.96 -6.18 8.41
N LYS A 173 -19.98 -5.27 8.56
CA LYS A 173 -19.07 -4.80 7.51
C LYS A 173 -17.62 -5.24 7.72
N GLN A 174 -17.37 -6.09 8.70
CA GLN A 174 -16.02 -6.58 9.01
C GLN A 174 -15.46 -7.41 7.86
N ILE A 175 -14.24 -7.10 7.45
CA ILE A 175 -13.48 -7.90 6.49
C ILE A 175 -12.56 -8.83 7.27
N LYS A 176 -12.67 -10.12 7.03
CA LYS A 176 -11.82 -11.11 7.70
C LYS A 176 -10.37 -10.95 7.30
N VAL A 177 -9.49 -10.65 8.24
CA VAL A 177 -8.04 -10.59 8.04
C VAL A 177 -7.36 -11.63 8.94
N VAL A 178 -6.50 -12.45 8.38
CA VAL A 178 -5.71 -13.46 9.10
C VAL A 178 -4.28 -13.43 8.56
N ASN A 179 -3.30 -13.35 9.45
CA ASN A 179 -1.87 -13.31 9.09
C ASN A 179 -1.56 -12.26 8.00
N GLY A 180 -2.17 -11.08 8.09
CA GLY A 180 -1.96 -9.99 7.13
C GLY A 180 -2.68 -10.15 5.78
N LEU A 181 -3.51 -11.17 5.61
CA LEU A 181 -4.26 -11.44 4.38
C LEU A 181 -5.76 -11.31 4.60
N ALA A 182 -6.42 -10.57 3.71
CA ALA A 182 -7.88 -10.59 3.65
C ALA A 182 -8.36 -11.96 3.13
N TYR A 183 -9.34 -12.54 3.81
CA TYR A 183 -9.92 -13.84 3.46
C TYR A 183 -11.40 -13.68 3.14
N VAL A 184 -11.83 -14.33 2.09
CA VAL A 184 -13.21 -14.26 1.56
C VAL A 184 -13.74 -15.68 1.36
N SER A 185 -14.98 -15.90 1.76
CA SER A 185 -15.73 -17.13 1.52
C SER A 185 -17.22 -16.88 1.78
N GLU A 186 -18.07 -17.89 1.63
CA GLU A 186 -19.48 -17.81 2.01
C GLU A 186 -19.70 -17.44 3.49
N ASN A 187 -18.80 -17.88 4.37
CA ASN A 187 -18.85 -17.56 5.80
C ASN A 187 -18.25 -16.19 6.16
N TYR A 188 -17.48 -15.60 5.27
CA TYR A 188 -16.78 -14.34 5.45
C TYR A 188 -16.94 -13.46 4.20
N PRO A 189 -18.19 -13.04 3.89
CA PRO A 189 -18.45 -12.22 2.71
C PRO A 189 -17.87 -10.81 2.87
N LEU A 190 -17.55 -10.21 1.75
CA LEU A 190 -17.19 -8.79 1.68
C LEU A 190 -18.43 -7.90 1.70
N PRO A 191 -18.35 -6.70 2.29
CA PRO A 191 -19.44 -5.73 2.23
C PRO A 191 -19.78 -5.33 0.78
N GLU A 192 -21.06 -5.01 0.55
CA GLU A 192 -21.57 -4.58 -0.76
C GLU A 192 -20.85 -3.32 -1.28
N ASP A 193 -20.58 -2.39 -0.36
CA ASP A 193 -19.92 -1.11 -0.63
C ASP A 193 -18.38 -1.16 -0.57
N PHE A 194 -17.79 -2.36 -0.42
CA PHE A 194 -16.33 -2.53 -0.48
C PHE A 194 -15.84 -2.53 -1.93
N ASP A 195 -15.22 -1.43 -2.34
CA ASP A 195 -14.77 -1.18 -3.73
C ASP A 195 -13.30 -0.70 -3.78
N PRO A 196 -12.32 -1.60 -3.55
CA PRO A 196 -10.90 -1.25 -3.57
C PRO A 196 -10.34 -1.07 -4.98
N GLY A 197 -11.04 -1.54 -6.02
CA GLY A 197 -10.50 -1.64 -7.37
C GLY A 197 -9.41 -2.72 -7.51
N VAL A 198 -8.68 -2.69 -8.63
CA VAL A 198 -7.56 -3.62 -8.89
C VAL A 198 -6.39 -3.32 -7.95
N ASP A 199 -5.88 -4.35 -7.26
CA ASP A 199 -4.64 -4.28 -6.49
C ASP A 199 -3.44 -4.04 -7.44
N LYS A 200 -2.82 -2.86 -7.30
CA LYS A 200 -1.74 -2.44 -8.18
C LYS A 200 -0.45 -3.23 -7.94
N THR A 201 -0.23 -3.75 -6.73
CA THR A 201 0.92 -4.65 -6.45
C THR A 201 0.74 -5.98 -7.15
N ALA A 202 -0.44 -6.58 -7.05
CA ALA A 202 -0.77 -7.80 -7.76
C ALA A 202 -0.65 -7.62 -9.29
N ARG A 203 -1.13 -6.49 -9.82
CA ARG A 203 -1.01 -6.18 -11.25
C ARG A 203 0.45 -6.07 -11.68
N ARG A 204 1.31 -5.36 -10.94
CA ARG A 204 2.74 -5.26 -11.27
C ARG A 204 3.46 -6.60 -11.15
N ALA A 205 3.11 -7.41 -10.14
CA ALA A 205 3.63 -8.76 -9.98
C ALA A 205 3.27 -9.64 -11.18
N PHE A 206 2.03 -9.57 -11.64
CA PHE A 206 1.58 -10.25 -12.87
C PHE A 206 2.38 -9.82 -14.10
N GLU A 207 2.57 -8.51 -14.33
CA GLU A 207 3.33 -8.03 -15.49
C GLU A 207 4.79 -8.50 -15.45
N THR A 208 5.42 -8.53 -14.27
CA THR A 208 6.78 -9.06 -14.09
C THR A 208 6.82 -10.57 -14.39
N MET A 209 5.90 -11.33 -13.83
CA MET A 209 5.75 -12.77 -14.09
C MET A 209 5.57 -13.05 -15.59
N ARG A 210 4.67 -12.34 -16.24
CA ARG A 210 4.40 -12.47 -17.66
C ARG A 210 5.61 -12.16 -18.53
N GLN A 211 6.40 -11.14 -18.19
CA GLN A 211 7.64 -10.83 -18.91
C GLN A 211 8.65 -11.97 -18.83
N ASP A 212 8.77 -12.64 -17.67
CA ASP A 212 9.66 -13.79 -17.54
C ASP A 212 9.15 -15.00 -18.32
N MET A 213 7.84 -15.27 -18.31
CA MET A 213 7.22 -16.27 -19.19
C MET A 213 7.51 -16.02 -20.67
N GLN A 214 7.42 -14.76 -21.12
CA GLN A 214 7.66 -14.39 -22.52
C GLN A 214 9.12 -14.63 -22.94
N ARG A 215 10.09 -14.53 -22.03
CA ARG A 215 11.48 -14.91 -22.31
C ARG A 215 11.65 -16.41 -22.60
N GLU A 216 10.73 -17.21 -22.10
CA GLU A 216 10.65 -18.65 -22.35
C GLU A 216 9.68 -19.01 -23.49
N ASN A 217 9.23 -18.02 -24.27
CA ASN A 217 8.23 -18.17 -25.35
C ASN A 217 6.86 -18.69 -24.84
N LEU A 218 6.53 -18.41 -23.60
CA LEU A 218 5.22 -18.65 -22.98
C LEU A 218 4.51 -17.32 -22.77
N ASP A 219 3.17 -17.35 -22.71
CA ASP A 219 2.39 -16.16 -22.40
C ASP A 219 1.07 -16.53 -21.72
N VAL A 220 0.58 -15.63 -20.89
CA VAL A 220 -0.76 -15.66 -20.32
C VAL A 220 -1.38 -14.28 -20.36
N LYS A 221 -2.70 -14.22 -20.40
CA LYS A 221 -3.49 -12.99 -20.34
C LYS A 221 -4.45 -13.08 -19.18
N ILE A 222 -4.87 -11.94 -18.68
CA ILE A 222 -5.93 -11.83 -17.69
C ILE A 222 -7.26 -11.80 -18.45
N SER A 223 -8.18 -12.72 -18.12
CA SER A 223 -9.55 -12.71 -18.61
C SER A 223 -10.50 -12.00 -17.65
N SER A 224 -10.16 -11.99 -16.36
CA SER A 224 -10.89 -11.31 -15.31
C SER A 224 -9.93 -10.84 -14.23
N ASP A 225 -10.11 -9.64 -13.74
CA ASP A 225 -9.40 -9.08 -12.58
C ASP A 225 -10.42 -8.63 -11.51
N TYR A 226 -10.38 -7.38 -11.08
CA TYR A 226 -11.34 -6.84 -10.13
C TYR A 226 -12.79 -6.91 -10.67
N ARG A 227 -13.69 -7.40 -9.82
CA ARG A 227 -15.13 -7.36 -10.04
C ARG A 227 -15.82 -6.88 -8.77
N GLY A 228 -16.44 -5.70 -8.82
CA GLY A 228 -17.22 -5.17 -7.71
C GLY A 228 -18.52 -5.94 -7.48
N TYR A 229 -19.10 -5.76 -6.29
CA TYR A 229 -20.32 -6.45 -5.84
C TYR A 229 -21.45 -6.43 -6.86
N ASP A 230 -21.74 -5.28 -7.46
CA ASP A 230 -22.83 -5.14 -8.44
C ASP A 230 -22.62 -5.98 -9.71
N LEU A 231 -21.36 -6.14 -10.14
CA LEU A 231 -21.05 -6.99 -11.28
C LEU A 231 -21.19 -8.47 -10.91
N GLU A 232 -20.68 -8.87 -9.74
CA GLU A 232 -20.85 -10.25 -9.23
C GLU A 232 -22.32 -10.60 -9.10
N LYS A 233 -23.17 -9.70 -8.59
CA LYS A 233 -24.60 -9.89 -8.46
C LYS A 233 -25.27 -10.11 -9.83
N LYS A 234 -24.93 -9.32 -10.84
CA LYS A 234 -25.45 -9.50 -12.19
C LYS A 234 -25.03 -10.84 -12.81
N MET A 235 -23.79 -11.27 -12.53
CA MET A 235 -23.30 -12.56 -13.03
C MET A 235 -24.00 -13.72 -12.31
N TYR A 236 -24.20 -13.62 -11.02
CA TYR A 236 -24.93 -14.60 -10.20
C TYR A 236 -26.38 -14.75 -10.67
N ASP A 237 -27.10 -13.65 -10.85
CA ASP A 237 -28.49 -13.63 -11.31
C ASP A 237 -28.70 -14.31 -12.68
N VAL A 238 -27.63 -14.37 -13.51
CA VAL A 238 -27.68 -14.97 -14.86
C VAL A 238 -27.13 -16.39 -14.90
N SER A 239 -26.22 -16.75 -14.02
CA SER A 239 -25.39 -17.97 -14.13
C SER A 239 -25.52 -18.91 -12.93
N GLU A 240 -26.44 -18.64 -11.99
CA GLU A 240 -26.69 -19.56 -10.87
C GLU A 240 -27.05 -20.98 -11.43
N PRO A 241 -26.55 -22.07 -10.85
CA PRO A 241 -25.77 -22.20 -9.60
C PRO A 241 -24.24 -22.22 -9.79
N ASP A 242 -23.73 -21.90 -10.95
CA ASP A 242 -22.29 -22.08 -11.27
C ASP A 242 -21.41 -20.87 -10.92
N SER A 243 -21.97 -19.80 -10.36
CA SER A 243 -21.23 -18.63 -9.90
C SER A 243 -21.30 -18.45 -8.38
N SER A 244 -20.24 -17.87 -7.80
CA SER A 244 -20.21 -17.53 -6.37
C SER A 244 -21.23 -16.43 -6.07
N ALA A 245 -21.84 -16.47 -4.87
CA ALA A 245 -22.74 -15.41 -4.42
C ALA A 245 -21.99 -14.06 -4.32
N PRO A 246 -22.67 -12.92 -4.56
CA PRO A 246 -22.05 -11.60 -4.44
C PRO A 246 -21.44 -11.41 -3.04
N GLY A 247 -20.26 -10.81 -2.99
CA GLY A 247 -19.50 -10.64 -1.74
C GLY A 247 -18.65 -11.85 -1.35
N THR A 248 -18.85 -13.04 -1.94
CA THR A 248 -18.11 -14.26 -1.57
C THR A 248 -16.96 -14.59 -2.52
N ASN A 249 -16.74 -13.75 -3.55
CA ASN A 249 -15.73 -13.95 -4.56
C ASN A 249 -14.48 -13.09 -4.33
N GLU A 250 -13.30 -13.69 -4.44
CA GLU A 250 -12.02 -13.00 -4.23
C GLU A 250 -11.71 -11.92 -5.28
N HIS A 251 -12.37 -11.92 -6.43
CA HIS A 251 -12.23 -10.83 -7.40
C HIS A 251 -12.63 -9.46 -6.84
N GLN A 252 -13.53 -9.41 -5.85
CA GLN A 252 -13.87 -8.16 -5.19
C GLN A 252 -12.73 -7.61 -4.31
N LEU A 253 -11.74 -8.43 -3.92
CA LEU A 253 -10.54 -7.94 -3.26
C LEU A 253 -9.57 -7.22 -4.21
N GLY A 254 -9.74 -7.40 -5.52
CA GLY A 254 -8.87 -6.83 -6.55
C GLY A 254 -7.52 -7.52 -6.71
N SER A 255 -7.24 -8.56 -5.92
CA SER A 255 -5.96 -9.29 -5.93
C SER A 255 -6.08 -10.73 -6.42
N ALA A 256 -7.22 -11.13 -6.97
CA ALA A 256 -7.43 -12.38 -7.68
C ALA A 256 -7.59 -12.12 -9.18
N PHE A 257 -6.95 -12.95 -9.99
CA PHE A 257 -6.95 -12.85 -11.45
C PHE A 257 -7.20 -14.21 -12.08
N ASP A 258 -8.05 -14.22 -13.11
CA ASP A 258 -8.22 -15.39 -13.97
C ASP A 258 -7.27 -15.31 -15.15
N PHE A 259 -6.38 -16.30 -15.27
CA PHE A 259 -5.42 -16.41 -16.35
C PHE A 259 -5.92 -17.31 -17.47
N PHE A 260 -5.50 -17.03 -18.69
CA PHE A 260 -5.79 -17.86 -19.86
C PHE A 260 -4.72 -17.74 -20.93
N THR A 261 -4.69 -18.75 -21.80
CA THR A 261 -4.02 -18.69 -23.11
C THR A 261 -5.08 -18.73 -24.21
N GLU A 262 -4.70 -18.45 -25.43
CA GLU A 262 -5.65 -18.47 -26.55
C GLU A 262 -6.33 -19.84 -26.68
N GLY A 263 -7.66 -19.84 -26.71
CA GLY A 263 -8.48 -21.05 -26.79
C GLY A 263 -8.68 -21.82 -25.48
N SER A 264 -8.18 -21.31 -24.34
CA SER A 264 -8.25 -21.98 -23.03
C SER A 264 -9.04 -21.23 -21.97
N LYS A 265 -9.78 -20.18 -22.34
CA LYS A 265 -10.52 -19.34 -21.40
C LYS A 265 -11.60 -20.13 -20.66
N TYR A 266 -11.58 -20.13 -19.33
CA TYR A 266 -12.56 -20.77 -18.43
C TYR A 266 -12.86 -22.25 -18.77
N ASN A 267 -11.83 -23.02 -19.11
CA ASN A 267 -12.00 -24.44 -19.36
C ASN A 267 -10.73 -25.23 -19.02
N ASP A 268 -10.90 -26.54 -18.87
CA ASP A 268 -9.86 -27.52 -18.50
C ASP A 268 -8.73 -27.68 -19.55
N LYS A 269 -8.81 -27.00 -20.69
CA LYS A 269 -7.70 -26.94 -21.63
C LYS A 269 -6.53 -26.11 -21.09
N PHE A 270 -6.81 -25.10 -20.25
CA PHE A 270 -5.76 -24.29 -19.65
C PHE A 270 -4.79 -25.12 -18.82
N GLU A 271 -5.29 -26.06 -18.00
CA GLU A 271 -4.49 -27.00 -17.19
C GLU A 271 -3.51 -27.83 -18.04
N LYS A 272 -3.79 -28.03 -19.32
CA LYS A 272 -2.98 -28.81 -20.26
C LYS A 272 -1.94 -27.99 -21.02
N THR A 273 -1.89 -26.67 -20.80
CA THR A 273 -0.96 -25.79 -21.52
C THR A 273 0.42 -25.74 -20.84
N ALA A 274 1.45 -25.51 -21.64
CA ALA A 274 2.81 -25.27 -21.08
C ALA A 274 2.84 -24.01 -20.20
N SER A 275 2.01 -23.01 -20.48
CA SER A 275 1.91 -21.82 -19.65
C SER A 275 1.37 -22.13 -18.25
N TYR A 276 0.34 -22.97 -18.13
CA TYR A 276 -0.15 -23.40 -16.82
C TYR A 276 0.91 -24.22 -16.05
N GLN A 277 1.59 -25.15 -16.70
CA GLN A 277 2.66 -25.94 -16.08
C GLN A 277 3.76 -25.02 -15.51
N TRP A 278 4.16 -24.01 -16.29
CA TRP A 278 5.10 -23.01 -15.83
C TRP A 278 4.56 -22.21 -14.61
N LEU A 279 3.30 -21.80 -14.65
CA LEU A 279 2.65 -21.09 -13.53
C LEU A 279 2.60 -21.96 -12.27
N ALA A 280 2.22 -23.22 -12.38
CA ALA A 280 2.16 -24.15 -11.26
C ALA A 280 3.52 -24.27 -10.55
N GLU A 281 4.64 -24.15 -11.27
CA GLU A 281 5.99 -24.26 -10.74
C GLU A 281 6.61 -22.93 -10.33
N ASN A 282 6.10 -21.79 -10.82
CA ASN A 282 6.80 -20.52 -10.71
C ASN A 282 5.97 -19.35 -10.15
N ALA A 283 4.64 -19.40 -10.20
CA ALA A 283 3.78 -18.27 -9.84
C ALA A 283 4.02 -17.79 -8.39
N TYR A 284 4.37 -18.68 -7.47
CA TYR A 284 4.68 -18.36 -6.08
C TYR A 284 5.88 -17.38 -5.95
N LYS A 285 6.85 -17.42 -6.87
CA LYS A 285 8.01 -16.51 -6.89
C LYS A 285 7.60 -15.05 -7.11
N TYR A 286 6.42 -14.84 -7.67
CA TYR A 286 5.80 -13.53 -7.93
C TYR A 286 4.66 -13.21 -6.96
N GLY A 287 4.46 -14.05 -5.94
CA GLY A 287 3.45 -13.85 -4.91
C GLY A 287 2.06 -14.37 -5.24
N PHE A 288 1.90 -15.18 -6.30
CA PHE A 288 0.63 -15.80 -6.67
C PHE A 288 0.57 -17.26 -6.23
N ILE A 289 -0.63 -17.68 -5.85
CA ILE A 289 -0.99 -19.08 -5.63
C ILE A 289 -2.11 -19.50 -6.58
N GLU A 290 -2.12 -20.74 -7.03
CA GLU A 290 -3.32 -21.36 -7.58
C GLU A 290 -4.32 -21.51 -6.44
N ARG A 291 -5.43 -20.81 -6.51
CA ARG A 291 -6.33 -20.67 -5.36
C ARG A 291 -7.15 -21.92 -5.07
N TYR A 292 -7.58 -22.59 -6.12
CA TYR A 292 -8.47 -23.77 -6.05
C TYR A 292 -7.84 -24.95 -6.80
N PRO A 293 -6.75 -25.53 -6.26
CA PRO A 293 -6.03 -26.60 -6.93
C PRO A 293 -6.83 -27.90 -6.91
N LYS A 294 -6.71 -28.65 -7.98
CA LYS A 294 -7.37 -29.94 -8.17
C LYS A 294 -6.97 -30.95 -7.09
N GLY A 295 -7.98 -31.65 -6.56
CA GLY A 295 -7.82 -32.66 -5.51
C GLY A 295 -7.81 -32.08 -4.10
N LYS A 296 -7.99 -30.76 -3.96
CA LYS A 296 -8.09 -30.06 -2.65
C LYS A 296 -9.45 -29.40 -2.43
N GLU A 297 -10.48 -29.79 -3.19
CA GLU A 297 -11.82 -29.24 -3.11
C GLU A 297 -12.44 -29.37 -1.72
N ASN A 298 -12.09 -30.43 -0.99
CA ASN A 298 -12.53 -30.65 0.39
C ASN A 298 -11.84 -29.72 1.42
N LYS A 299 -10.77 -29.01 1.02
CA LYS A 299 -10.04 -28.06 1.84
C LYS A 299 -10.47 -26.64 1.53
N THR A 300 -10.62 -26.34 0.24
CA THR A 300 -11.00 -25.01 -0.25
C THR A 300 -12.50 -24.76 -0.17
N GLY A 301 -13.33 -25.82 -0.10
CA GLY A 301 -14.78 -25.73 -0.23
C GLY A 301 -15.27 -25.33 -1.62
N HIS A 302 -14.37 -25.28 -2.60
CA HIS A 302 -14.63 -24.78 -3.96
C HIS A 302 -14.21 -25.84 -5.01
N LYS A 303 -14.89 -25.84 -6.16
CA LYS A 303 -14.46 -26.64 -7.32
C LYS A 303 -13.08 -26.19 -7.79
N ALA A 304 -12.29 -27.11 -8.36
CA ALA A 304 -10.98 -26.78 -8.90
C ALA A 304 -11.08 -25.78 -10.07
N GLU A 305 -10.26 -24.75 -10.04
CA GLU A 305 -10.18 -23.69 -11.05
C GLU A 305 -8.72 -23.39 -11.38
N ALA A 306 -8.16 -24.11 -12.35
CA ALA A 306 -6.77 -23.98 -12.75
C ALA A 306 -6.41 -22.58 -13.29
N TRP A 307 -7.38 -21.76 -13.63
CA TRP A 307 -7.20 -20.39 -14.11
C TRP A 307 -7.20 -19.34 -13.02
N HIS A 308 -7.74 -19.64 -11.82
CA HIS A 308 -7.93 -18.66 -10.74
C HIS A 308 -6.70 -18.59 -9.84
N PHE A 309 -5.99 -17.46 -9.93
CA PHE A 309 -4.79 -17.17 -9.16
C PHE A 309 -5.00 -16.00 -8.20
N ARG A 310 -4.60 -16.20 -6.93
CA ARG A 310 -4.67 -15.18 -5.89
C ARG A 310 -3.29 -14.65 -5.55
N PHE A 311 -3.12 -13.33 -5.54
CA PHE A 311 -1.93 -12.69 -5.02
C PHE A 311 -2.00 -12.62 -3.49
N VAL A 312 -1.00 -13.17 -2.82
CA VAL A 312 -0.86 -13.21 -1.35
C VAL A 312 0.50 -12.66 -0.90
N GLY A 313 1.31 -12.14 -1.82
CA GLY A 313 2.69 -11.73 -1.56
C GLY A 313 3.67 -12.89 -1.60
N VAL A 314 4.95 -12.56 -1.90
CA VAL A 314 5.98 -13.58 -2.21
C VAL A 314 6.23 -14.53 -1.04
N GLU A 315 6.36 -14.02 0.18
CA GLU A 315 6.66 -14.83 1.36
C GLU A 315 5.53 -15.82 1.67
N ASN A 316 4.27 -15.37 1.64
CA ASN A 316 3.11 -16.21 1.87
C ASN A 316 2.96 -17.26 0.75
N ALA A 317 3.07 -16.85 -0.50
CA ALA A 317 2.96 -17.73 -1.66
C ALA A 317 4.05 -18.83 -1.64
N LYS A 318 5.28 -18.47 -1.30
CA LYS A 318 6.39 -19.40 -1.15
C LYS A 318 6.09 -20.45 -0.06
N ASN A 319 5.62 -20.00 1.10
CA ASN A 319 5.30 -20.89 2.21
C ASN A 319 4.18 -21.88 1.85
N ILE A 320 3.13 -21.38 1.20
CA ILE A 320 2.01 -22.19 0.70
C ILE A 320 2.49 -23.23 -0.31
N TYR A 321 3.31 -22.83 -1.27
CA TYR A 321 3.85 -23.70 -2.31
C TYR A 321 4.79 -24.78 -1.76
N GLU A 322 5.79 -24.40 -0.95
CA GLU A 322 6.80 -25.31 -0.41
C GLU A 322 6.21 -26.38 0.54
N ASN A 323 5.08 -26.08 1.18
CA ASN A 323 4.42 -27.01 2.10
C ASN A 323 3.16 -27.65 1.50
N ASP A 324 2.89 -27.46 0.22
CA ASP A 324 1.71 -27.99 -0.49
C ASP A 324 0.39 -27.68 0.24
N LEU A 325 0.19 -26.43 0.69
CA LEU A 325 -0.99 -25.98 1.44
C LEU A 325 -2.03 -25.34 0.52
N THR A 326 -3.29 -25.36 0.95
CA THR A 326 -4.28 -24.38 0.47
C THR A 326 -4.19 -23.09 1.29
N LEU A 327 -4.87 -22.02 0.84
CA LEU A 327 -4.95 -20.79 1.61
C LEU A 327 -5.61 -21.03 2.98
N GLU A 328 -6.66 -21.85 3.04
CA GLU A 328 -7.35 -22.21 4.28
C GLU A 328 -6.42 -22.92 5.27
N GLU A 329 -5.65 -23.91 4.79
CA GLU A 329 -4.68 -24.63 5.61
C GLU A 329 -3.58 -23.70 6.13
N TYR A 330 -3.08 -22.80 5.29
CA TYR A 330 -2.08 -21.81 5.67
C TYR A 330 -2.60 -20.83 6.72
N LEU A 331 -3.83 -20.33 6.55
CA LEU A 331 -4.48 -19.39 7.48
C LEU A 331 -5.09 -20.09 8.69
N LYS A 332 -5.13 -21.44 8.72
CA LYS A 332 -5.77 -22.27 9.76
C LYS A 332 -7.25 -21.92 9.93
N ILE A 333 -7.93 -21.69 8.82
CA ILE A 333 -9.38 -21.49 8.75
C ILE A 333 -10.02 -22.82 8.41
N ASN A 334 -10.97 -23.26 9.28
CA ASN A 334 -11.71 -24.53 9.13
C ASN A 334 -13.09 -24.25 8.57
#